data_506057cb54e87c1a617ff8387af2ae3c
#
_entry.id   506057cb54e87c1a617ff8387af2ae3c
#
_cell.length_a   1.000
_cell.length_b   1.000
_cell.length_c   1.000
_cell.angle_alpha   90.00
_cell.angle_beta   90.00
_cell.angle_gamma   90.00
#
_symmetry.space_group_name_H-M   'P 1'
#
loop_
_entity.id
_entity.type
_entity.pdbx_description
1 polymer ?
#
loop_
_entity_poly.entity_id
_entity_poly.type
_entity_poly.pdbx_seq_one_letter_code
_entity_poly.pdbx_strand_id
1 'polypeptide(L)'
;RGILTSIHGIADRQFKEIITYDAIVSKQEVLTPTEETALQQYLDSSAVTSYTGVYSESVDKEIKGVDDAQSVTLLVGASEKLSSYIHLFNAKTKRERSLPEDGVLVSEKLAKLMQVEVGDTFTLENKDGKEISLKVSGIIEMYAGHFVLMSPKVYEASYGNQAKDNALFIQFEKKDIANVRDESAKLMALEGVNAVVQNTAMINRIDTIVGSLERVMLILTAVSILLAVVILY
;
A
#
# COMPACT_ATOMS: atom_id res chain seq x y z
N ARG A 1 -11.73 16.66 19.65
CA ARG A 1 -10.50 15.85 19.88
C ARG A 1 -10.55 14.48 19.20
N GLY A 2 -11.68 13.77 19.19
CA GLY A 2 -11.78 12.39 18.68
C GLY A 2 -11.44 12.19 17.21
N ILE A 3 -11.90 13.03 16.28
CA ILE A 3 -11.72 12.87 14.83
C ILE A 3 -10.24 13.04 14.44
N LEU A 4 -9.58 14.09 14.90
CA LEU A 4 -8.17 14.35 14.57
C LEU A 4 -7.26 13.26 15.14
N THR A 5 -7.51 12.84 16.39
CA THR A 5 -6.77 11.73 17.00
C THR A 5 -6.95 10.44 16.23
N SER A 6 -8.18 10.16 15.75
CA SER A 6 -8.46 8.96 14.95
C SER A 6 -7.77 9.00 13.59
N ILE A 7 -7.74 10.16 12.91
CA ILE A 7 -7.03 10.32 11.62
C ILE A 7 -5.54 10.11 11.80
N HIS A 8 -4.90 10.69 12.82
CA HIS A 8 -3.49 10.46 13.13
C HIS A 8 -3.20 9.00 13.46
N GLY A 9 -4.04 8.36 14.27
CA GLY A 9 -3.89 6.94 14.61
C GLY A 9 -3.98 6.03 13.40
N ILE A 10 -4.91 6.30 12.47
CA ILE A 10 -5.03 5.56 11.21
C ILE A 10 -3.80 5.77 10.31
N ALA A 11 -3.33 7.02 10.17
CA ALA A 11 -2.16 7.34 9.37
C ALA A 11 -0.90 6.66 9.93
N ASP A 12 -0.67 6.73 11.24
CA ASP A 12 0.46 6.08 11.89
C ASP A 12 0.39 4.56 11.73
N ARG A 13 -0.78 3.97 11.92
CA ARG A 13 -0.96 2.53 11.74
C ARG A 13 -0.65 2.11 10.31
N GLN A 14 -1.23 2.80 9.31
CA GLN A 14 -1.07 2.46 7.89
C GLN A 14 0.38 2.63 7.41
N PHE A 15 1.00 3.78 7.68
CA PHE A 15 2.25 4.18 7.03
C PHE A 15 3.50 4.03 7.89
N LYS A 16 3.37 3.63 9.14
CA LYS A 16 4.52 3.36 10.03
C LYS A 16 4.55 1.94 10.56
N GLU A 17 3.39 1.29 10.69
CA GLU A 17 3.28 -0.04 11.28
C GLU A 17 2.91 -1.11 10.25
N ILE A 18 2.01 -0.83 9.33
CA ILE A 18 1.60 -1.78 8.29
C ILE A 18 2.57 -1.71 7.11
N ILE A 19 2.70 -0.54 6.49
CA ILE A 19 3.59 -0.33 5.35
C ILE A 19 4.91 0.25 5.87
N THR A 20 5.96 -0.53 5.82
CA THR A 20 7.27 -0.17 6.36
C THR A 20 8.37 -0.02 5.31
N TYR A 21 8.07 -0.16 4.01
CA TYR A 21 8.99 0.25 2.97
C TYR A 21 9.06 1.79 2.91
N ASP A 22 10.22 2.32 2.53
CA ASP A 22 10.41 3.77 2.34
C ASP A 22 10.00 4.23 0.95
N ALA A 23 10.15 3.36 -0.04
CA ALA A 23 9.73 3.61 -1.42
C ALA A 23 9.38 2.31 -2.13
N ILE A 24 8.46 2.40 -3.09
CA ILE A 24 8.19 1.36 -4.07
C ILE A 24 8.66 1.85 -5.45
N VAL A 25 9.42 1.02 -6.14
CA VAL A 25 9.99 1.30 -7.45
C VAL A 25 9.34 0.40 -8.48
N SER A 26 8.70 1.00 -9.47
CA SER A 26 8.19 0.26 -10.63
C SER A 26 9.27 0.17 -11.71
N LYS A 27 9.52 -1.03 -12.18
CA LYS A 27 10.49 -1.31 -13.25
C LYS A 27 9.80 -1.52 -14.59
N GLN A 28 10.50 -1.25 -15.68
CA GLN A 28 10.09 -1.73 -17.00
C GLN A 28 10.02 -3.27 -16.99
N GLU A 29 9.13 -3.83 -17.78
CA GLU A 29 8.92 -5.28 -17.86
C GLU A 29 10.19 -6.03 -18.31
N VAL A 30 10.93 -5.43 -19.25
CA VAL A 30 12.22 -5.96 -19.72
C VAL A 30 13.28 -4.88 -19.60
N LEU A 31 14.31 -5.15 -18.81
CA LEU A 31 15.49 -4.30 -18.69
C LEU A 31 16.59 -4.76 -19.62
N THR A 32 17.31 -3.82 -20.23
CA THR A 32 18.57 -4.14 -20.92
C THR A 32 19.62 -4.55 -19.88
N PRO A 33 20.68 -5.29 -20.27
CA PRO A 33 21.76 -5.63 -19.34
C PRO A 33 22.41 -4.41 -18.67
N THR A 34 22.54 -3.30 -19.39
CA THR A 34 23.09 -2.04 -18.86
C THR A 34 22.16 -1.43 -17.81
N GLU A 35 20.84 -1.39 -18.08
CA GLU A 35 19.83 -0.90 -17.15
C GLU A 35 19.77 -1.75 -15.90
N GLU A 36 19.80 -3.07 -16.04
CA GLU A 36 19.79 -4.01 -14.92
C GLU A 36 21.04 -3.85 -14.05
N THR A 37 22.22 -3.70 -14.65
CA THR A 37 23.47 -3.47 -13.94
C THR A 37 23.44 -2.15 -13.17
N ALA A 38 22.95 -1.07 -13.77
CA ALA A 38 22.85 0.24 -13.12
C ALA A 38 21.89 0.20 -11.91
N LEU A 39 20.75 -0.45 -12.06
CA LEU A 39 19.80 -0.63 -10.95
C LEU A 39 20.41 -1.48 -9.82
N GLN A 40 21.06 -2.57 -10.17
CA GLN A 40 21.69 -3.46 -9.17
C GLN A 40 22.82 -2.74 -8.42
N GLN A 41 23.63 -1.96 -9.10
CA GLN A 41 24.66 -1.14 -8.46
C GLN A 41 24.08 -0.14 -7.47
N TYR A 42 22.95 0.47 -7.82
CA TYR A 42 22.25 1.36 -6.87
C TYR A 42 21.73 0.59 -5.65
N LEU A 43 21.10 -0.56 -5.86
CA LEU A 43 20.56 -1.39 -4.78
C LEU A 43 21.64 -1.92 -3.83
N ASP A 44 22.83 -2.16 -4.33
CA ASP A 44 23.99 -2.64 -3.55
C ASP A 44 24.78 -1.48 -2.90
N SER A 45 24.39 -0.25 -3.13
CA SER A 45 25.06 0.92 -2.56
C SER A 45 24.76 1.08 -1.06
N SER A 46 25.54 1.92 -0.38
CA SER A 46 25.35 2.23 1.03
C SER A 46 24.06 3.01 1.34
N ALA A 47 23.40 3.55 0.32
CA ALA A 47 22.12 4.27 0.50
C ALA A 47 20.95 3.34 0.83
N VAL A 48 21.05 2.05 0.49
CA VAL A 48 19.98 1.06 0.61
C VAL A 48 20.30 0.09 1.74
N THR A 49 19.41 -0.01 2.72
CA THR A 49 19.52 -1.00 3.81
C THR A 49 19.05 -2.37 3.33
N SER A 50 17.91 -2.40 2.65
CA SER A 50 17.32 -3.64 2.14
C SER A 50 16.37 -3.37 0.99
N TYR A 51 16.13 -4.38 0.20
CA TYR A 51 15.14 -4.36 -0.88
C TYR A 51 14.60 -5.75 -1.15
N THR A 52 13.43 -5.83 -1.77
CA THR A 52 12.89 -7.09 -2.29
C THR A 52 12.07 -6.85 -3.55
N GLY A 53 12.15 -7.81 -4.48
CA GLY A 53 11.29 -7.82 -5.65
C GLY A 53 9.87 -8.27 -5.31
N VAL A 54 8.89 -7.71 -6.01
CA VAL A 54 7.49 -8.05 -5.89
C VAL A 54 6.81 -7.90 -7.26
N TYR A 55 5.79 -8.70 -7.49
CA TYR A 55 4.87 -8.47 -8.61
C TYR A 55 3.70 -7.63 -8.13
N SER A 56 3.45 -6.51 -8.80
CA SER A 56 2.35 -5.60 -8.49
C SER A 56 1.52 -5.34 -9.73
N GLU A 57 0.21 -5.45 -9.61
CA GLU A 57 -0.73 -5.19 -10.69
C GLU A 57 -1.93 -4.42 -10.14
N SER A 58 -2.37 -3.39 -10.87
CA SER A 58 -3.61 -2.68 -10.56
C SER A 58 -4.73 -3.27 -11.40
N VAL A 59 -5.79 -3.69 -10.75
CA VAL A 59 -6.95 -4.31 -11.39
C VAL A 59 -8.20 -3.54 -11.03
N ASP A 60 -8.97 -3.11 -12.03
CA ASP A 60 -10.28 -2.51 -11.80
C ASP A 60 -11.32 -3.60 -11.61
N LYS A 61 -12.07 -3.50 -10.53
CA LYS A 61 -13.13 -4.45 -10.21
C LYS A 61 -14.46 -3.76 -10.03
N GLU A 62 -15.42 -4.19 -10.81
CA GLU A 62 -16.83 -3.82 -10.58
C GLU A 62 -17.41 -4.67 -9.47
N ILE A 63 -18.02 -4.01 -8.48
CA ILE A 63 -18.59 -4.65 -7.31
C ILE A 63 -20.10 -4.36 -7.28
N LYS A 64 -20.90 -5.41 -7.10
CA LYS A 64 -22.35 -5.28 -7.03
C LYS A 64 -22.77 -4.35 -5.88
N GLY A 65 -23.58 -3.34 -6.20
CA GLY A 65 -24.04 -2.35 -5.24
C GLY A 65 -23.09 -1.19 -5.00
N VAL A 66 -21.98 -1.14 -5.74
CA VAL A 66 -21.00 -0.02 -5.71
C VAL A 66 -20.99 0.62 -7.09
N ASP A 67 -21.24 1.93 -7.15
CA ASP A 67 -21.45 2.65 -8.43
C ASP A 67 -20.21 2.66 -9.33
N ASP A 68 -19.03 2.93 -8.75
CA ASP A 68 -17.78 3.03 -9.50
C ASP A 68 -16.95 1.76 -9.35
N ALA A 69 -16.24 1.38 -10.42
CA ALA A 69 -15.24 0.33 -10.35
C ALA A 69 -14.16 0.70 -9.32
N GLN A 70 -13.77 -0.30 -8.52
CA GLN A 70 -12.76 -0.12 -7.49
C GLN A 70 -11.39 -0.56 -8.02
N SER A 71 -10.38 0.27 -7.79
CA SER A 71 -9.00 -0.10 -8.11
C SER A 71 -8.46 -1.01 -7.01
N VAL A 72 -8.04 -2.20 -7.38
CA VAL A 72 -7.48 -3.22 -6.49
C VAL A 72 -6.01 -3.42 -6.83
N THR A 73 -5.15 -3.33 -5.83
CA THR A 73 -3.73 -3.65 -5.97
C THR A 73 -3.52 -5.12 -5.64
N LEU A 74 -3.10 -5.88 -6.64
CA LEU A 74 -2.67 -7.26 -6.47
C LEU A 74 -1.17 -7.27 -6.20
N LEU A 75 -0.76 -7.87 -5.09
CA LEU A 75 0.65 -8.04 -4.73
C LEU A 75 0.98 -9.53 -4.62
N VAL A 76 2.04 -9.94 -5.31
CA VAL A 76 2.53 -11.31 -5.27
C VAL A 76 4.00 -11.33 -4.88
N GLY A 77 4.30 -12.04 -3.82
CA GLY A 77 5.66 -12.18 -3.34
C GLY A 77 5.76 -13.26 -2.26
N ALA A 78 6.98 -13.73 -2.00
CA ALA A 78 7.22 -14.70 -0.95
C ALA A 78 6.92 -14.09 0.43
N SER A 79 6.25 -14.84 1.30
CA SER A 79 5.76 -14.36 2.59
C SER A 79 6.88 -13.78 3.46
N GLU A 80 7.99 -14.48 3.57
CA GLU A 80 9.14 -14.06 4.38
C GLU A 80 9.84 -12.80 3.86
N LYS A 81 9.71 -12.52 2.56
CA LYS A 81 10.23 -11.29 1.93
C LYS A 81 9.28 -10.13 2.09
N LEU A 82 7.98 -10.36 1.85
CA LEU A 82 6.96 -9.31 1.97
C LEU A 82 6.79 -8.79 3.39
N SER A 83 6.86 -9.66 4.39
CA SER A 83 6.60 -9.32 5.80
C SER A 83 7.55 -8.28 6.38
N SER A 84 8.72 -8.08 5.78
CA SER A 84 9.65 -7.01 6.20
C SER A 84 9.25 -5.63 5.68
N TYR A 85 8.32 -5.56 4.73
CA TYR A 85 7.92 -4.32 4.05
C TYR A 85 6.44 -4.00 4.19
N ILE A 86 5.61 -5.04 4.33
CA ILE A 86 4.17 -4.92 4.59
C ILE A 86 3.83 -5.93 5.67
N HIS A 87 3.43 -5.44 6.82
CA HIS A 87 3.04 -6.29 7.94
C HIS A 87 1.58 -6.73 7.77
N LEU A 88 1.36 -8.03 7.81
CA LEU A 88 0.06 -8.66 7.55
C LEU A 88 -0.66 -8.91 8.86
N PHE A 89 -1.39 -7.90 9.35
CA PHE A 89 -2.17 -8.03 10.57
C PHE A 89 -3.58 -8.51 10.28
N ASN A 90 -4.03 -9.53 11.00
CA ASN A 90 -5.42 -9.96 10.94
C ASN A 90 -6.33 -8.79 11.36
N ALA A 91 -7.37 -8.51 10.56
CA ALA A 91 -8.25 -7.36 10.79
C ALA A 91 -9.00 -7.41 12.14
N LYS A 92 -9.35 -8.60 12.63
CA LYS A 92 -10.07 -8.79 13.90
C LYS A 92 -9.14 -8.89 15.09
N THR A 93 -8.15 -9.79 15.02
CA THR A 93 -7.26 -10.09 16.17
C THR A 93 -6.10 -9.13 16.30
N LYS A 94 -5.77 -8.39 15.24
CA LYS A 94 -4.61 -7.51 15.13
C LYS A 94 -3.27 -8.24 15.24
N ARG A 95 -3.26 -9.55 15.19
CA ARG A 95 -2.05 -10.38 15.20
C ARG A 95 -1.48 -10.49 13.80
N GLU A 96 -0.16 -10.44 13.72
CA GLU A 96 0.56 -10.63 12.47
C GLU A 96 0.48 -12.09 12.02
N ARG A 97 0.42 -12.28 10.72
CA ARG A 97 0.37 -13.60 10.08
C ARG A 97 1.23 -13.64 8.83
N SER A 98 1.47 -14.83 8.33
CA SER A 98 2.10 -15.06 7.02
C SER A 98 1.06 -15.13 5.90
N LEU A 99 1.53 -15.09 4.64
CA LEU A 99 0.67 -15.40 3.50
C LEU A 99 0.20 -16.85 3.58
N PRO A 100 -1.07 -17.12 3.25
CA PRO A 100 -1.56 -18.48 3.23
C PRO A 100 -0.93 -19.30 2.10
N GLU A 101 -0.79 -20.59 2.31
CA GLU A 101 -0.34 -21.54 1.27
C GLU A 101 -1.45 -21.81 0.24
N ASP A 102 -2.70 -21.59 0.63
CA ASP A 102 -3.89 -21.77 -0.16
C ASP A 102 -4.76 -20.52 -0.04
N GLY A 103 -5.12 -19.95 -1.18
CA GLY A 103 -5.92 -18.73 -1.23
C GLY A 103 -5.14 -17.45 -0.98
N VAL A 104 -5.88 -16.38 -0.76
CA VAL A 104 -5.37 -15.01 -0.73
C VAL A 104 -5.75 -14.28 0.55
N LEU A 105 -5.00 -13.21 0.85
CA LEU A 105 -5.40 -12.21 1.85
C LEU A 105 -6.06 -11.04 1.16
N VAL A 106 -7.14 -10.55 1.76
CA VAL A 106 -7.92 -9.41 1.24
C VAL A 106 -7.95 -8.32 2.31
N SER A 107 -7.79 -7.07 1.89
CA SER A 107 -7.93 -5.92 2.80
C SER A 107 -9.37 -5.81 3.31
N GLU A 108 -9.53 -5.41 4.56
CA GLU A 108 -10.83 -5.39 5.27
C GLU A 108 -11.89 -4.59 4.53
N LYS A 109 -11.55 -3.39 4.06
CA LYS A 109 -12.52 -2.55 3.34
C LYS A 109 -12.98 -3.18 2.03
N LEU A 110 -12.07 -3.79 1.27
CA LEU A 110 -12.41 -4.50 0.05
C LEU A 110 -13.30 -5.70 0.33
N ALA A 111 -13.00 -6.48 1.36
CA ALA A 111 -13.83 -7.61 1.77
C ALA A 111 -15.25 -7.17 2.14
N LYS A 112 -15.40 -6.06 2.85
CA LYS A 112 -16.71 -5.48 3.18
C LYS A 112 -17.47 -5.04 1.94
N LEU A 113 -16.82 -4.36 1.00
CA LEU A 113 -17.45 -3.94 -0.26
C LEU A 113 -17.92 -5.13 -1.09
N MET A 114 -17.10 -6.17 -1.20
CA MET A 114 -17.45 -7.40 -1.93
C MET A 114 -18.42 -8.30 -1.16
N GLN A 115 -18.66 -8.03 0.12
CA GLN A 115 -19.47 -8.87 1.02
C GLN A 115 -18.95 -10.31 1.09
N VAL A 116 -17.65 -10.46 1.25
CA VAL A 116 -16.99 -11.76 1.39
C VAL A 116 -16.37 -11.92 2.77
N GLU A 117 -16.35 -13.15 3.24
CA GLU A 117 -15.74 -13.60 4.48
C GLU A 117 -14.69 -14.67 4.18
N VAL A 118 -13.91 -15.04 5.18
CA VAL A 118 -12.95 -16.15 5.09
C VAL A 118 -13.69 -17.43 4.68
N GLY A 119 -13.20 -18.09 3.65
CA GLY A 119 -13.81 -19.27 3.03
C GLY A 119 -14.60 -18.99 1.76
N ASP A 120 -15.01 -17.74 1.55
CA ASP A 120 -15.71 -17.34 0.33
C ASP A 120 -14.74 -17.19 -0.84
N THR A 121 -15.29 -17.16 -2.05
CA THR A 121 -14.54 -16.90 -3.29
C THR A 121 -15.00 -15.59 -3.92
N PHE A 122 -14.11 -14.97 -4.66
CA PHE A 122 -14.37 -13.80 -5.49
C PHE A 122 -13.52 -13.91 -6.76
N THR A 123 -13.75 -13.01 -7.71
CA THR A 123 -13.01 -13.01 -8.96
C THR A 123 -12.24 -11.71 -9.16
N LEU A 124 -11.08 -11.80 -9.80
CA LEU A 124 -10.36 -10.67 -10.38
C LEU A 124 -10.10 -10.98 -11.85
N GLU A 125 -10.20 -9.98 -12.71
CA GLU A 125 -9.82 -10.12 -14.10
C GLU A 125 -8.30 -10.16 -14.26
N ASN A 126 -7.82 -11.07 -15.11
CA ASN A 126 -6.42 -11.05 -15.53
C ASN A 126 -6.22 -10.04 -16.67
N LYS A 127 -5.00 -9.94 -17.19
CA LYS A 127 -4.65 -9.01 -18.29
C LYS A 127 -5.41 -9.27 -19.59
N ASP A 128 -5.92 -10.49 -19.79
CA ASP A 128 -6.68 -10.88 -20.96
C ASP A 128 -8.20 -10.71 -20.77
N GLY A 129 -8.62 -10.15 -19.65
CA GLY A 129 -10.03 -9.93 -19.31
C GLY A 129 -10.75 -11.19 -18.80
N LYS A 130 -10.02 -12.26 -18.54
CA LYS A 130 -10.57 -13.49 -17.98
C LYS A 130 -10.71 -13.38 -16.47
N GLU A 131 -11.84 -13.79 -15.94
CA GLU A 131 -12.07 -13.84 -14.49
C GLU A 131 -11.32 -14.99 -13.85
N ILE A 132 -10.50 -14.67 -12.85
CA ILE A 132 -9.76 -15.65 -12.05
C ILE A 132 -10.44 -15.77 -10.70
N SER A 133 -10.82 -16.98 -10.33
CA SER A 133 -11.46 -17.27 -9.04
C SER A 133 -10.39 -17.39 -7.95
N LEU A 134 -10.59 -16.67 -6.86
CA LEU A 134 -9.67 -16.61 -5.71
C LEU A 134 -10.44 -16.91 -4.42
N LYS A 135 -9.85 -17.69 -3.54
CA LYS A 135 -10.40 -18.01 -2.22
C LYS A 135 -9.86 -17.07 -1.16
N VAL A 136 -10.76 -16.51 -0.35
CA VAL A 136 -10.38 -15.68 0.81
C VAL A 136 -9.90 -16.59 1.93
N SER A 137 -8.61 -16.53 2.25
CA SER A 137 -8.02 -17.29 3.36
C SER A 137 -7.70 -16.43 4.58
N GLY A 138 -7.86 -15.13 4.46
CA GLY A 138 -7.71 -14.20 5.57
C GLY A 138 -8.06 -12.77 5.15
N ILE A 139 -8.42 -11.96 6.13
CA ILE A 139 -8.73 -10.55 5.96
C ILE A 139 -7.74 -9.76 6.81
N ILE A 140 -7.06 -8.80 6.18
CA ILE A 140 -5.98 -8.03 6.80
C ILE A 140 -6.37 -6.58 7.00
N GLU A 141 -5.72 -5.98 7.98
CA GLU A 141 -5.87 -4.57 8.31
C GLU A 141 -5.16 -3.70 7.28
N MET A 142 -5.92 -2.86 6.58
CA MET A 142 -5.40 -1.89 5.63
C MET A 142 -6.42 -0.74 5.53
N TYR A 143 -5.98 0.50 5.76
CA TYR A 143 -6.87 1.66 5.83
C TYR A 143 -6.91 2.49 4.56
N ALA A 144 -5.85 2.43 3.76
CA ALA A 144 -5.78 3.12 2.48
C ALA A 144 -5.57 2.12 1.34
N GLY A 145 -6.38 2.24 0.29
CA GLY A 145 -6.33 1.35 -0.86
C GLY A 145 -7.04 0.01 -0.64
N HIS A 146 -7.19 -0.73 -1.72
CA HIS A 146 -7.73 -2.08 -1.74
C HIS A 146 -6.64 -3.04 -2.19
N PHE A 147 -6.42 -4.09 -1.42
CA PHE A 147 -5.31 -5.01 -1.64
C PHE A 147 -5.77 -6.47 -1.64
N VAL A 148 -5.17 -7.23 -2.55
CA VAL A 148 -5.20 -8.69 -2.56
C VAL A 148 -3.76 -9.17 -2.60
N LEU A 149 -3.35 -9.96 -1.63
CA LEU A 149 -1.99 -10.47 -1.50
C LEU A 149 -1.98 -11.98 -1.57
N MET A 150 -1.01 -12.52 -2.30
CA MET A 150 -0.84 -13.96 -2.43
C MET A 150 0.63 -14.33 -2.64
N SER A 151 0.94 -15.59 -2.34
CA SER A 151 2.24 -16.16 -2.64
C SER A 151 2.42 -16.42 -4.14
N PRO A 152 3.66 -16.54 -4.64
CA PRO A 152 3.91 -16.94 -6.02
C PRO A 152 3.26 -18.27 -6.40
N LYS A 153 3.21 -19.22 -5.47
CA LYS A 153 2.59 -20.53 -5.67
C LYS A 153 1.09 -20.42 -5.90
N VAL A 154 0.40 -19.62 -5.11
CA VAL A 154 -1.04 -19.37 -5.26
C VAL A 154 -1.33 -18.67 -6.57
N TYR A 155 -0.51 -17.66 -6.93
CA TYR A 155 -0.65 -16.98 -8.21
C TYR A 155 -0.51 -17.95 -9.40
N GLU A 156 0.53 -18.75 -9.42
CA GLU A 156 0.78 -19.72 -10.49
C GLU A 156 -0.36 -20.72 -10.61
N ALA A 157 -0.85 -21.25 -9.49
CA ALA A 157 -1.98 -22.18 -9.47
C ALA A 157 -3.28 -21.54 -9.97
N SER A 158 -3.52 -20.27 -9.68
CA SER A 158 -4.75 -19.55 -10.02
C SER A 158 -4.72 -18.94 -11.42
N TYR A 159 -3.61 -18.34 -11.81
CA TYR A 159 -3.44 -17.59 -13.07
C TYR A 159 -2.83 -18.42 -14.20
N GLY A 160 -2.20 -19.55 -13.89
CA GLY A 160 -1.61 -20.44 -14.89
C GLY A 160 -0.25 -20.03 -15.43
N ASN A 161 0.34 -18.96 -14.90
CA ASN A 161 1.67 -18.48 -15.25
C ASN A 161 2.38 -17.92 -14.03
N GLN A 162 3.70 -17.76 -14.13
CA GLN A 162 4.49 -17.19 -13.05
C GLN A 162 4.36 -15.66 -13.01
N ALA A 163 4.28 -15.11 -11.81
CA ALA A 163 4.36 -13.67 -11.58
C ALA A 163 5.83 -13.26 -11.60
N LYS A 164 6.23 -12.48 -12.61
CA LYS A 164 7.57 -11.90 -12.69
C LYS A 164 7.60 -10.59 -11.92
N ASP A 165 8.62 -10.41 -11.08
CA ASP A 165 8.81 -9.17 -10.33
C ASP A 165 8.88 -7.97 -11.29
N ASN A 166 8.01 -7.00 -11.07
CA ASN A 166 7.95 -5.74 -11.81
C ASN A 166 8.11 -4.52 -10.91
N ALA A 167 8.32 -4.73 -9.63
CA ALA A 167 8.50 -3.66 -8.65
C ALA A 167 9.47 -4.09 -7.57
N LEU A 168 9.98 -3.11 -6.84
CA LEU A 168 10.87 -3.30 -5.70
C LEU A 168 10.34 -2.50 -4.52
N PHE A 169 10.32 -3.12 -3.33
CA PHE A 169 10.22 -2.41 -2.07
C PHE A 169 11.62 -2.10 -1.58
N ILE A 170 11.87 -0.86 -1.16
CA ILE A 170 13.19 -0.41 -0.73
C ILE A 170 13.09 0.23 0.64
N GLN A 171 14.07 -0.07 1.48
CA GLN A 171 14.35 0.65 2.73
C GLN A 171 15.69 1.35 2.59
N PHE A 172 15.71 2.66 2.84
CA PHE A 172 16.92 3.47 2.79
C PHE A 172 17.63 3.46 4.15
N GLU A 173 18.93 3.66 4.13
CA GLU A 173 19.75 3.77 5.34
C GLU A 173 19.33 4.98 6.19
N LYS A 174 19.12 6.13 5.54
CA LYS A 174 18.62 7.35 6.19
C LYS A 174 17.17 7.56 5.81
N LYS A 175 16.32 7.61 6.84
CA LYS A 175 14.86 7.66 6.68
C LYS A 175 14.26 9.05 6.78
N ASP A 176 15.07 10.09 6.91
CA ASP A 176 14.60 11.48 6.90
C ASP A 176 14.02 11.83 5.51
N ILE A 177 13.04 12.73 5.51
CA ILE A 177 12.27 13.10 4.31
C ILE A 177 13.19 13.61 3.19
N ALA A 178 14.17 14.43 3.51
CA ALA A 178 15.10 14.99 2.53
C ALA A 178 15.91 13.88 1.84
N ASN A 179 16.42 12.91 2.58
CA ASN A 179 17.18 11.81 2.04
C ASN A 179 16.30 10.87 1.18
N VAL A 180 15.12 10.52 1.65
CA VAL A 180 14.19 9.66 0.90
C VAL A 180 13.82 10.32 -0.43
N ARG A 181 13.59 11.63 -0.44
CA ARG A 181 13.33 12.40 -1.65
C ARG A 181 14.52 12.40 -2.60
N ASP A 182 15.72 12.65 -2.10
CA ASP A 182 16.94 12.72 -2.92
C ASP A 182 17.28 11.35 -3.51
N GLU A 183 17.20 10.29 -2.72
CA GLU A 183 17.44 8.93 -3.19
C GLU A 183 16.36 8.46 -4.17
N SER A 184 15.11 8.83 -3.97
CA SER A 184 14.03 8.56 -4.92
C SER A 184 14.26 9.26 -6.25
N ALA A 185 14.78 10.49 -6.25
CA ALA A 185 15.16 11.21 -7.47
C ALA A 185 16.29 10.51 -8.24
N LYS A 186 17.28 9.96 -7.54
CA LYS A 186 18.35 9.17 -8.14
C LYS A 186 17.81 7.91 -8.82
N LEU A 187 16.88 7.22 -8.16
CA LEU A 187 16.20 6.04 -8.73
C LEU A 187 15.40 6.40 -9.99
N MET A 188 14.65 7.51 -9.95
CA MET A 188 13.89 7.98 -11.11
C MET A 188 14.77 8.34 -12.30
N ALA A 189 16.01 8.74 -12.08
CA ALA A 189 16.96 9.07 -13.14
C ALA A 189 17.55 7.83 -13.83
N LEU A 190 17.39 6.64 -13.24
CA LEU A 190 17.84 5.39 -13.85
C LEU A 190 16.93 5.00 -15.01
N GLU A 191 17.53 4.66 -16.15
CA GLU A 191 16.81 4.07 -17.26
C GLU A 191 16.25 2.70 -16.82
N GLY A 192 15.05 2.38 -17.23
CA GLY A 192 14.37 1.16 -16.81
C GLY A 192 13.50 1.30 -15.57
N VAL A 193 13.59 2.40 -14.85
CA VAL A 193 12.67 2.75 -13.75
C VAL A 193 11.52 3.59 -14.30
N ASN A 194 10.29 3.13 -14.10
CA ASN A 194 9.09 3.82 -14.58
C ASN A 194 8.54 4.83 -13.56
N ALA A 195 8.56 4.47 -12.29
CA ALA A 195 8.01 5.31 -11.22
C ALA A 195 8.65 4.96 -9.88
N VAL A 196 8.68 5.95 -9.00
CA VAL A 196 9.06 5.76 -7.60
C VAL A 196 8.01 6.45 -6.74
N VAL A 197 7.37 5.69 -5.85
CA VAL A 197 6.38 6.23 -4.91
C VAL A 197 6.97 6.16 -3.50
N GLN A 198 7.12 7.33 -2.89
CA GLN A 198 7.66 7.47 -1.54
C GLN A 198 6.56 7.29 -0.51
N ASN A 199 6.80 6.46 0.50
CA ASN A 199 5.88 6.31 1.63
C ASN A 199 5.76 7.61 2.44
N THR A 200 6.86 8.31 2.65
CA THR A 200 6.89 9.61 3.37
C THR A 200 6.03 10.69 2.73
N ALA A 201 5.89 10.70 1.40
CA ALA A 201 5.05 11.66 0.70
C ALA A 201 3.57 11.52 1.10
N MET A 202 3.09 10.30 1.31
CA MET A 202 1.72 10.04 1.77
C MET A 202 1.54 10.47 3.22
N ILE A 203 2.48 10.19 4.09
CA ILE A 203 2.46 10.64 5.50
C ILE A 203 2.38 12.16 5.56
N ASN A 204 3.21 12.86 4.78
CA ASN A 204 3.22 14.32 4.74
C ASN A 204 1.91 14.92 4.24
N ARG A 205 1.27 14.32 3.24
CA ARG A 205 -0.05 14.77 2.76
C ARG A 205 -1.10 14.66 3.85
N ILE A 206 -1.11 13.59 4.61
CA ILE A 206 -2.04 13.38 5.71
C ILE A 206 -1.77 14.37 6.83
N ASP A 207 -0.53 14.59 7.22
CA ASP A 207 -0.16 15.59 8.23
C ASP A 207 -0.58 17.00 7.82
N THR A 208 -0.45 17.36 6.55
CA THR A 208 -0.92 18.64 6.01
C THR A 208 -2.44 18.78 6.11
N ILE A 209 -3.20 17.73 5.76
CA ILE A 209 -4.66 17.72 5.86
C ILE A 209 -5.09 17.89 7.31
N VAL A 210 -4.49 17.14 8.23
CA VAL A 210 -4.78 17.22 9.67
C VAL A 210 -4.47 18.61 10.22
N GLY A 211 -3.33 19.20 9.86
CA GLY A 211 -2.98 20.55 10.25
C GLY A 211 -3.97 21.61 9.74
N SER A 212 -4.50 21.42 8.53
CA SER A 212 -5.55 22.29 7.99
C SER A 212 -6.86 22.17 8.75
N LEU A 213 -7.26 20.96 9.13
CA LEU A 213 -8.46 20.71 9.94
C LEU A 213 -8.32 21.33 11.34
N GLU A 214 -7.16 21.24 11.97
CA GLU A 214 -6.89 21.87 13.27
C GLU A 214 -7.08 23.38 13.21
N ARG A 215 -6.59 24.03 12.16
CA ARG A 215 -6.76 25.49 11.96
C ARG A 215 -8.23 25.86 11.79
N VAL A 216 -8.98 25.10 11.01
CA VAL A 216 -10.42 25.31 10.82
C VAL A 216 -11.16 25.18 12.15
N MET A 217 -10.84 24.17 12.95
CA MET A 217 -11.44 23.97 14.28
C MET A 217 -11.12 25.11 15.23
N LEU A 218 -9.91 25.66 15.21
CA LEU A 218 -9.52 26.84 16.01
C LEU A 218 -10.37 28.07 15.64
N ILE A 219 -10.54 28.31 14.34
CA ILE A 219 -11.36 29.45 13.83
C ILE A 219 -12.82 29.28 14.28
N LEU A 220 -13.40 28.10 14.11
CA LEU A 220 -14.77 27.81 14.55
C LEU A 220 -14.96 27.99 16.04
N THR A 221 -13.99 27.57 16.85
CA THR A 221 -14.02 27.76 18.31
C THR A 221 -14.00 29.26 18.67
N ALA A 222 -13.12 30.04 18.04
CA ALA A 222 -13.01 31.47 18.27
C ALA A 222 -14.31 32.20 17.90
N VAL A 223 -14.92 31.87 16.77
CA VAL A 223 -16.21 32.41 16.33
C VAL A 223 -17.32 32.05 17.31
N SER A 224 -17.34 30.82 17.79
CA SER A 224 -18.35 30.35 18.77
C SER A 224 -18.26 31.13 20.10
N ILE A 225 -17.05 31.39 20.57
CA ILE A 225 -16.82 32.20 21.79
C ILE A 225 -17.29 33.63 21.57
N LEU A 226 -16.96 34.23 20.44
CA LEU A 226 -17.41 35.57 20.09
C LEU A 226 -18.95 35.70 20.05
N LEU A 227 -19.60 34.74 19.42
CA LEU A 227 -21.07 34.66 19.37
C LEU A 227 -21.67 34.52 20.78
N ALA A 228 -21.10 33.69 21.63
CA ALA A 228 -21.54 33.52 23.02
C ALA A 228 -21.46 34.84 23.80
N VAL A 229 -20.39 35.60 23.62
CA VAL A 229 -20.21 36.93 24.26
C VAL A 229 -21.28 37.90 23.75
N VAL A 230 -21.55 37.95 22.46
CA VAL A 230 -22.55 38.85 21.87
C VAL A 230 -23.98 38.51 22.36
N ILE A 231 -24.30 37.23 22.55
CA ILE A 231 -25.64 36.81 23.01
C ILE A 231 -25.82 37.12 24.52
N LEU A 232 -24.75 37.12 25.30
CA LEU A 232 -24.81 37.39 26.74
C LEU A 232 -24.82 38.87 27.09
N TYR A 233 -24.51 39.76 26.15
CA TYR A 233 -24.54 41.22 26.29
C TYR A 233 -25.67 41.85 25.47
#